data_f33ea8d33a56b09bc045aa6780002f6c
#
_entry.id   f33ea8d33a56b09bc045aa6780002f6c
#
_cell.length_a   1.000
_cell.length_b   1.000
_cell.length_c   1.000
_cell.angle_alpha   90.00
_cell.angle_beta   90.00
_cell.angle_gamma   90.00
#
_symmetry.space_group_name_H-M   'P 1'
#
loop_
_entity.id
_entity.type
_entity.pdbx_description
1 polymer ?
#
loop_
_entity_poly.entity_id
_entity_poly.type
_entity_poly.pdbx_seq_one_letter_code
_entity_poly.pdbx_strand_id
1 'polypeptide(L)'
;MKFLNSKLVLSTVFSAVAFTATASHAAQDPSKSADVRGTLISNCKEGASKGGKLTAAEADKFCTCQVDAEGRLTKAQEWQIVSTVNQKKSPSTLPFVQQQNKAIQTCFGPQLTTKLKSLTEEAMKNAQAQPKK
;
A
#
# COMPACT_ATOMS: atom_id res chain seq x y z
N MET A 1 21.16 21.96 3.70
CA MET A 1 20.77 20.67 3.25
C MET A 1 20.09 19.84 4.29
N LYS A 2 18.86 20.07 4.55
CA LYS A 2 18.23 19.67 5.79
C LYS A 2 16.83 19.26 5.49
N PHE A 3 16.40 18.21 6.17
CA PHE A 3 15.02 17.75 6.26
C PHE A 3 14.53 16.84 5.14
N LEU A 4 15.11 15.66 5.13
CA LEU A 4 14.31 14.48 4.80
C LEU A 4 13.40 14.24 6.01
N ASN A 5 12.25 14.89 5.97
CA ASN A 5 11.22 14.70 6.97
C ASN A 5 10.84 13.23 7.06
N SER A 6 11.06 12.67 8.22
CA SER A 6 10.69 11.32 8.68
C SER A 6 9.22 10.92 8.44
N LYS A 7 8.42 11.83 7.93
CA LYS A 7 7.00 11.62 7.63
C LYS A 7 6.72 11.08 6.23
N LEU A 8 7.73 11.04 5.37
CA LEU A 8 7.58 10.59 3.98
C LEU A 8 7.72 9.07 3.82
N VAL A 9 8.24 8.39 4.84
CA VAL A 9 8.49 6.95 4.74
C VAL A 9 7.23 6.12 4.93
N LEU A 10 6.20 6.67 5.57
CA LEU A 10 4.93 5.98 5.70
C LEU A 10 4.11 5.92 4.39
N SER A 11 4.43 6.79 3.44
CA SER A 11 3.79 6.79 2.12
C SER A 11 4.35 5.74 1.16
N THR A 12 5.54 5.23 1.43
CA THR A 12 6.25 4.36 0.48
C THR A 12 5.82 2.90 0.52
N VAL A 13 5.09 2.49 1.53
CA VAL A 13 4.50 1.13 1.53
C VAL A 13 3.35 1.02 0.53
N PHE A 14 2.74 2.16 0.18
CA PHE A 14 1.70 2.22 -0.86
C PHE A 14 2.23 2.38 -2.28
N SER A 15 3.50 2.73 -2.45
CA SER A 15 4.05 3.08 -3.77
C SER A 15 4.84 1.97 -4.45
N ALA A 16 4.99 0.81 -3.83
CA ALA A 16 5.80 -0.27 -4.40
C ALA A 16 5.04 -1.16 -5.37
N VAL A 17 3.81 -0.84 -5.70
CA VAL A 17 3.18 -1.39 -6.91
C VAL A 17 3.32 -0.32 -7.98
N ALA A 18 4.52 -0.20 -8.53
CA ALA A 18 4.69 0.45 -9.81
C ALA A 18 3.86 -0.33 -10.81
N PHE A 19 2.61 0.10 -10.99
CA PHE A 19 1.87 -0.22 -12.17
C PHE A 19 2.62 0.43 -13.33
N THR A 20 3.52 -0.30 -13.94
CA THR A 20 3.82 -0.05 -15.34
C THR A 20 2.55 -0.42 -16.10
N ALA A 21 1.56 0.45 -16.01
CA ALA A 21 0.45 0.42 -16.91
C ALA A 21 1.02 0.77 -18.28
N THR A 22 1.37 -0.23 -19.04
CA THR A 22 1.39 -0.10 -20.49
C THR A 22 -0.04 0.23 -20.88
N ALA A 23 -0.27 1.53 -21.00
CA ALA A 23 -1.52 2.09 -21.42
C ALA A 23 -1.84 1.58 -22.81
N SER A 24 -2.86 0.81 -22.94
CA SER A 24 -3.76 0.86 -24.08
C SER A 24 -4.87 -0.15 -23.90
N HIS A 25 -5.86 0.23 -23.16
CA HIS A 25 -7.24 -0.13 -23.46
C HIS A 25 -8.11 0.62 -22.47
N ALA A 26 -8.92 1.49 -23.07
CA ALA A 26 -9.92 2.24 -22.35
C ALA A 26 -10.80 1.35 -21.47
N ALA A 27 -10.93 1.76 -20.20
CA ALA A 27 -12.21 1.79 -19.52
C ALA A 27 -12.79 0.49 -18.97
N GLN A 28 -12.01 -0.47 -18.53
CA GLN A 28 -12.48 -1.35 -17.47
C GLN A 28 -11.56 -1.18 -16.27
N ASP A 29 -12.18 -0.82 -15.14
CA ASP A 29 -11.46 -0.78 -13.88
C ASP A 29 -10.87 -2.18 -13.62
N PRO A 30 -9.54 -2.35 -13.72
CA PRO A 30 -8.93 -3.68 -13.62
C PRO A 30 -9.28 -4.39 -12.31
N SER A 31 -9.56 -3.62 -11.26
CA SER A 31 -9.92 -4.16 -9.95
C SER A 31 -11.30 -4.84 -9.92
N LYS A 32 -12.13 -4.61 -10.93
CA LYS A 32 -13.46 -5.21 -11.06
C LYS A 32 -13.48 -6.48 -11.90
N SER A 33 -12.41 -6.78 -12.62
CA SER A 33 -12.26 -8.04 -13.33
C SER A 33 -11.74 -9.11 -12.38
N ALA A 34 -12.43 -10.26 -12.29
CA ALA A 34 -12.01 -11.37 -11.44
C ALA A 34 -10.59 -11.86 -11.78
N ASP A 35 -10.23 -11.87 -13.05
CA ASP A 35 -8.92 -12.31 -13.53
C ASP A 35 -7.81 -11.34 -13.12
N VAL A 36 -8.07 -10.05 -13.25
CA VAL A 36 -7.09 -9.01 -12.85
C VAL A 36 -6.94 -8.98 -11.34
N ARG A 37 -8.04 -9.08 -10.60
CA ARG A 37 -8.00 -9.17 -9.14
C ARG A 37 -7.14 -10.35 -8.68
N GLY A 38 -7.35 -11.52 -9.24
CA GLY A 38 -6.57 -12.72 -8.92
C GLY A 38 -5.08 -12.54 -9.24
N THR A 39 -4.76 -11.95 -10.37
CA THR A 39 -3.38 -11.65 -10.78
C THR A 39 -2.71 -10.64 -9.81
N LEU A 40 -3.41 -9.58 -9.44
CA LEU A 40 -2.90 -8.60 -8.48
C LEU A 40 -2.62 -9.21 -7.11
N ILE A 41 -3.53 -10.04 -6.61
CA ILE A 41 -3.35 -10.76 -5.35
C ILE A 41 -2.14 -11.70 -5.44
N SER A 42 -2.00 -12.45 -6.54
CA SER A 42 -0.89 -13.38 -6.75
C SER A 42 0.46 -12.66 -6.76
N ASN A 43 0.57 -11.58 -7.52
CA ASN A 43 1.80 -10.78 -7.60
C ASN A 43 2.15 -10.14 -6.25
N CYS A 44 1.14 -9.64 -5.53
CA CYS A 44 1.33 -9.10 -4.19
C CYS A 44 1.85 -10.18 -3.22
N LYS A 45 1.27 -11.39 -3.25
CA LYS A 45 1.69 -12.52 -2.40
C LYS A 45 3.14 -12.91 -2.66
N GLU A 46 3.54 -12.95 -3.92
CA GLU A 46 4.93 -13.23 -4.28
C GLU A 46 5.87 -12.18 -3.68
N GLY A 47 5.53 -10.90 -3.81
CA GLY A 47 6.31 -9.82 -3.20
C GLY A 47 6.34 -9.87 -1.68
N ALA A 48 5.20 -10.11 -1.05
CA ALA A 48 5.07 -10.17 0.41
C ALA A 48 5.81 -11.38 1.01
N SER A 49 5.88 -12.49 0.28
CA SER A 49 6.55 -13.71 0.72
C SER A 49 8.07 -13.65 0.56
N LYS A 50 8.59 -12.86 -0.38
CA LYS A 50 10.05 -12.73 -0.62
C LYS A 50 10.83 -12.27 0.61
N GLY A 51 10.21 -11.46 1.47
CA GLY A 51 10.83 -11.00 2.71
C GLY A 51 10.87 -12.04 3.83
N GLY A 52 10.16 -13.16 3.73
CA GLY A 52 10.07 -14.21 4.73
C GLY A 52 9.46 -13.78 6.07
N LYS A 53 8.90 -12.57 6.14
CA LYS A 53 8.37 -12.00 7.39
C LYS A 53 6.90 -12.29 7.63
N LEU A 54 6.16 -12.60 6.56
CA LEU A 54 4.76 -13.00 6.61
C LEU A 54 4.61 -14.48 6.28
N THR A 55 3.75 -15.18 7.00
CA THR A 55 3.35 -16.53 6.61
C THR A 55 2.51 -16.49 5.32
N ALA A 56 2.33 -17.63 4.66
CA ALA A 56 1.51 -17.72 3.45
C ALA A 56 0.07 -17.24 3.69
N ALA A 57 -0.53 -17.58 4.84
CA ALA A 57 -1.86 -17.14 5.22
C ALA A 57 -1.94 -15.63 5.51
N GLU A 58 -0.92 -15.08 6.17
CA GLU A 58 -0.81 -13.64 6.44
C GLU A 58 -0.61 -12.85 5.14
N ALA A 59 0.24 -13.33 4.23
CA ALA A 59 0.46 -12.71 2.93
C ALA A 59 -0.82 -12.74 2.07
N ASP A 60 -1.56 -13.84 2.09
CA ASP A 60 -2.84 -13.96 1.39
C ASP A 60 -3.85 -12.94 1.91
N LYS A 61 -4.03 -12.89 3.23
CA LYS A 61 -4.94 -11.95 3.89
C LYS A 61 -4.54 -10.49 3.63
N PHE A 62 -3.26 -10.18 3.78
CA PHE A 62 -2.73 -8.85 3.51
C PHE A 62 -3.03 -8.41 2.07
N CYS A 63 -2.69 -9.24 1.10
CA CYS A 63 -2.84 -8.90 -0.31
C CYS A 63 -4.30 -8.83 -0.75
N THR A 64 -5.14 -9.74 -0.27
CA THR A 64 -6.58 -9.70 -0.56
C THR A 64 -7.22 -8.43 -0.01
N CYS A 65 -6.94 -8.07 1.25
CA CYS A 65 -7.47 -6.84 1.85
C CYS A 65 -7.00 -5.58 1.13
N GLN A 66 -5.73 -5.54 0.72
CA GLN A 66 -5.15 -4.40 -0.01
C GLN A 66 -5.78 -4.23 -1.39
N VAL A 67 -5.81 -5.29 -2.18
CA VAL A 67 -6.36 -5.24 -3.55
C VAL A 67 -7.84 -4.88 -3.52
N ASP A 68 -8.61 -5.43 -2.59
CA ASP A 68 -10.03 -5.11 -2.45
C ASP A 68 -10.27 -3.67 -1.99
N ALA A 69 -9.39 -3.12 -1.15
CA ALA A 69 -9.47 -1.73 -0.74
C ALA A 69 -9.15 -0.76 -1.88
N GLU A 70 -8.10 -1.04 -2.65
CA GLU A 70 -7.74 -0.24 -3.83
C GLU A 70 -8.85 -0.26 -4.88
N GLY A 71 -9.47 -1.42 -5.09
CA GLY A 71 -10.59 -1.56 -6.03
C GLY A 71 -11.86 -0.80 -5.67
N ARG A 72 -11.97 -0.27 -4.45
CA ARG A 72 -13.09 0.57 -4.02
C ARG A 72 -12.89 2.05 -4.25
N LEU A 73 -11.68 2.47 -4.60
CA LEU A 73 -11.41 3.87 -4.90
C LEU A 73 -12.13 4.29 -6.19
N THR A 74 -12.74 5.46 -6.16
CA THR A 74 -13.24 6.10 -7.36
C THR A 74 -12.12 6.82 -8.09
N LYS A 75 -12.28 7.07 -9.38
CA LYS A 75 -11.32 7.88 -10.16
C LYS A 75 -11.06 9.25 -9.53
N ALA A 76 -12.11 9.89 -9.00
CA ALA A 76 -11.99 11.16 -8.31
C ALA A 76 -11.10 11.06 -7.05
N GLN A 77 -11.25 9.98 -6.29
CA GLN A 77 -10.43 9.72 -5.11
C GLN A 77 -8.96 9.44 -5.48
N GLU A 78 -8.71 8.66 -6.53
CA GLU A 78 -7.35 8.45 -7.07
C GLU A 78 -6.70 9.79 -7.45
N TRP A 79 -7.41 10.64 -8.17
CA TRP A 79 -6.93 11.99 -8.53
C TRP A 79 -6.64 12.86 -7.31
N GLN A 80 -7.47 12.80 -6.27
CA GLN A 80 -7.23 13.53 -5.02
C GLN A 80 -5.96 13.06 -4.33
N ILE A 81 -5.69 11.75 -4.30
CA ILE A 81 -4.46 11.19 -3.75
C ILE A 81 -3.25 11.73 -4.53
N VAL A 82 -3.26 11.59 -5.85
CA VAL A 82 -2.17 12.06 -6.71
C VAL A 82 -1.94 13.57 -6.54
N SER A 83 -3.00 14.36 -6.54
CA SER A 83 -2.92 15.81 -6.33
C SER A 83 -2.33 16.16 -4.97
N THR A 84 -2.72 15.45 -3.91
CA THR A 84 -2.21 15.66 -2.55
C THR A 84 -0.71 15.35 -2.46
N VAL A 85 -0.27 14.27 -3.09
CA VAL A 85 1.15 13.90 -3.17
C VAL A 85 1.95 14.94 -3.96
N ASN A 86 1.41 15.42 -5.09
CA ASN A 86 2.06 16.46 -5.91
C ASN A 86 2.21 17.77 -5.15
N GLN A 87 1.31 18.08 -4.22
CA GLN A 87 1.40 19.21 -3.31
C GLN A 87 2.33 18.95 -2.12
N LYS A 88 3.05 17.84 -2.10
CA LYS A 88 3.93 17.40 -0.99
C LYS A 88 3.18 17.25 0.35
N LYS A 89 1.89 16.99 0.31
CA LYS A 89 1.05 16.70 1.47
C LYS A 89 0.86 15.20 1.65
N SER A 90 0.57 14.77 2.85
CA SER A 90 0.30 13.36 3.12
C SER A 90 -1.14 13.01 2.72
N PRO A 91 -1.35 11.97 1.89
CA PRO A 91 -2.70 11.49 1.58
C PRO A 91 -3.49 11.02 2.81
N SER A 92 -2.81 10.69 3.90
CA SER A 92 -3.46 10.27 5.14
C SER A 92 -4.32 11.35 5.81
N THR A 93 -4.21 12.60 5.35
CA THR A 93 -5.08 13.70 5.79
C THR A 93 -6.46 13.68 5.15
N LEU A 94 -6.63 12.94 4.07
CA LEU A 94 -7.91 12.83 3.35
C LEU A 94 -8.88 11.93 4.13
N PRO A 95 -10.13 12.38 4.38
CA PRO A 95 -11.08 11.61 5.18
C PRO A 95 -11.38 10.22 4.62
N PHE A 96 -11.51 10.08 3.31
CA PHE A 96 -11.76 8.77 2.69
C PHE A 96 -10.55 7.82 2.81
N VAL A 97 -9.31 8.35 2.81
CA VAL A 97 -8.10 7.56 3.05
C VAL A 97 -8.05 7.06 4.49
N GLN A 98 -8.45 7.89 5.44
CA GLN A 98 -8.56 7.48 6.84
C GLN A 98 -9.60 6.38 7.04
N GLN A 99 -10.75 6.52 6.39
CA GLN A 99 -11.80 5.51 6.42
C GLN A 99 -11.34 4.19 5.76
N GLN A 100 -10.67 4.28 4.63
CA GLN A 100 -10.09 3.13 3.95
C GLN A 100 -9.04 2.41 4.82
N ASN A 101 -8.15 3.16 5.48
CA ASN A 101 -7.16 2.61 6.39
C ASN A 101 -7.80 1.85 7.57
N LYS A 102 -8.88 2.38 8.12
CA LYS A 102 -9.66 1.67 9.16
C LYS A 102 -10.27 0.37 8.62
N ALA A 103 -10.84 0.41 7.43
CA ALA A 103 -11.41 -0.77 6.78
C ALA A 103 -10.34 -1.83 6.50
N ILE A 104 -9.16 -1.44 6.05
CA ILE A 104 -8.03 -2.33 5.83
C ILE A 104 -7.56 -2.96 7.15
N GLN A 105 -7.41 -2.17 8.21
CA GLN A 105 -7.02 -2.69 9.53
C GLN A 105 -8.04 -3.69 10.08
N THR A 106 -9.32 -3.42 9.88
CA THR A 106 -10.40 -4.35 10.26
C THR A 106 -10.32 -5.65 9.45
N CYS A 107 -10.02 -5.55 8.15
CA CYS A 107 -9.83 -6.70 7.26
C CYS A 107 -8.62 -7.54 7.68
N PHE A 108 -7.51 -6.93 8.05
CA PHE A 108 -6.31 -7.62 8.55
C PHE A 108 -6.56 -8.34 9.88
N GLY A 109 -7.34 -7.74 10.75
CA GLY A 109 -7.50 -8.16 12.12
C GLY A 109 -6.36 -7.69 13.04
N PRO A 110 -6.52 -7.81 14.38
CA PRO A 110 -5.60 -7.22 15.34
C PRO A 110 -4.19 -7.83 15.28
N GLN A 111 -4.07 -9.13 15.07
CA GLN A 111 -2.77 -9.82 15.07
C GLN A 111 -1.90 -9.39 13.88
N LEU A 112 -2.46 -9.42 12.66
CA LEU A 112 -1.73 -9.01 11.47
C LEU A 112 -1.42 -7.51 11.49
N THR A 113 -2.35 -6.69 11.94
CA THR A 113 -2.13 -5.25 12.10
C THR A 113 -0.98 -4.94 13.04
N THR A 114 -0.91 -5.61 14.20
CA THR A 114 0.19 -5.45 15.16
C THR A 114 1.53 -5.90 14.56
N LYS A 115 1.54 -7.04 13.90
CA LYS A 115 2.73 -7.55 13.23
C LYS A 115 3.25 -6.59 12.15
N LEU A 116 2.37 -6.07 11.30
CA LEU A 116 2.74 -5.11 10.26
C LEU A 116 3.29 -3.80 10.84
N LYS A 117 2.73 -3.30 11.94
CA LYS A 117 3.29 -2.14 12.64
C LYS A 117 4.71 -2.40 13.12
N SER A 118 4.93 -3.53 13.79
CA SER A 118 6.25 -3.92 14.28
C SER A 118 7.28 -4.04 13.14
N LEU A 119 6.90 -4.66 12.02
CA LEU A 119 7.77 -4.77 10.85
C LEU A 119 8.09 -3.41 10.23
N THR A 120 7.13 -2.50 10.20
CA THR A 120 7.34 -1.13 9.70
C THR A 120 8.28 -0.36 10.61
N GLU A 121 8.13 -0.46 11.93
CA GLU A 121 9.01 0.19 12.89
C GLU A 121 10.45 -0.36 12.81
N GLU A 122 10.60 -1.67 12.66
CA GLU A 122 11.90 -2.30 12.43
C GLU A 122 12.56 -1.82 11.15
N ALA A 123 11.81 -1.75 10.06
CA ALA A 123 12.31 -1.26 8.78
C ALA A 123 12.74 0.21 8.86
N MET A 124 11.98 1.05 9.58
CA MET A 124 12.34 2.46 9.79
C MET A 124 13.61 2.60 10.64
N LYS A 125 13.77 1.81 11.69
CA LYS A 125 14.98 1.81 12.52
C LYS A 125 16.22 1.39 11.71
N ASN A 126 16.07 0.36 10.89
CA ASN A 126 17.16 -0.12 10.03
C ASN A 126 17.53 0.91 8.94
N ALA A 127 16.55 1.61 8.37
CA ALA A 127 16.80 2.67 7.39
C ALA A 127 17.52 3.87 8.01
N GLN A 128 17.27 4.19 9.29
CA GLN A 128 17.94 5.27 10.01
C GLN A 128 19.36 4.89 10.47
N ALA A 129 19.62 3.60 10.67
CA ALA A 129 20.91 3.10 11.11
C ALA A 129 21.95 2.97 9.98
N GLN A 130 21.55 3.12 8.71
CA GLN A 130 22.47 3.11 7.59
C GLN A 130 23.25 4.43 7.51
N PRO A 131 24.58 4.41 7.60
CA PRO A 131 25.38 5.61 7.43
C PRO A 131 25.18 6.16 6.01
N LYS A 132 24.87 7.44 5.94
CA LYS A 132 24.85 8.15 4.65
C LYS A 132 26.25 8.03 4.01
N LYS A 133 26.31 7.31 2.91
CA LYS A 133 27.46 7.36 2.02
C LYS A 133 27.44 8.64 1.20
#